data_f5b8a271e2c419b89bd68d25edaf7854
#
_entry.id   f5b8a271e2c419b89bd68d25edaf7854
#
_cell.length_a   1.000
_cell.length_b   1.000
_cell.length_c   1.000
_cell.angle_alpha   90.00
_cell.angle_beta   90.00
_cell.angle_gamma   90.00
#
_symmetry.space_group_name_H-M   'P 1'
#
loop_
_entity.id
_entity.type
_entity.pdbx_description
1 polymer ?
#
loop_
_entity_poly.entity_id
_entity_poly.type
_entity_poly.pdbx_seq_one_letter_code
_entity_poly.pdbx_strand_id
1 'polypeptide(L)'
;MICAVLVPQMVAYKAGQPTSDPNLTYSNSLLYLMKEVLPNGVLGVAVTGLLASFMAGMAANVSAFNTVFSYDLWQRYIRKDRPDGYYLRIGQLATVGATVIATGTAFIAANYNNVMNYLQTLFAFFNAPLFATFILGMFWRRMTATAGWAGLVSGTFAAVGIWSLFETGVYTLSGQGSNFIEAGVAFTVDIVVSVAVSWTTEPKPAAELAGLVYSETPHAFSSDEPASGWFRQPVKLAMTALILVVVLNLIFH
;
A
#
# COMPACT_ATOMS: atom_id res chain seq x y z
N MET A 1 -6.72 -3.13 -19.71
CA MET A 1 -7.70 -3.71 -20.64
C MET A 1 -7.80 -2.94 -21.95
N ILE A 2 -7.95 -1.63 -21.96
CA ILE A 2 -8.00 -0.78 -23.18
C ILE A 2 -6.75 -0.96 -24.08
N CYS A 3 -5.55 -0.96 -23.49
CA CYS A 3 -4.30 -1.18 -24.24
C CYS A 3 -4.25 -2.52 -24.98
N ALA A 4 -4.82 -3.57 -24.39
CA ALA A 4 -4.83 -4.91 -25.00
C ALA A 4 -5.78 -5.01 -26.21
N VAL A 5 -6.74 -4.08 -26.34
CA VAL A 5 -7.69 -4.03 -27.45
C VAL A 5 -7.19 -3.11 -28.57
N LEU A 6 -6.56 -2.01 -28.23
CA LEU A 6 -6.12 -0.97 -29.19
C LEU A 6 -4.79 -1.28 -29.86
N VAL A 7 -3.94 -2.11 -29.24
CA VAL A 7 -2.64 -2.47 -29.81
C VAL A 7 -2.70 -3.89 -30.37
N PRO A 8 -2.66 -4.09 -31.68
CA PRO A 8 -2.78 -5.42 -32.31
C PRO A 8 -1.76 -6.44 -31.79
N GLN A 9 -0.55 -6.00 -31.48
CA GLN A 9 0.50 -6.85 -30.94
C GLN A 9 0.18 -7.35 -29.52
N MET A 10 -0.52 -6.55 -28.69
CA MET A 10 -0.99 -6.97 -27.38
C MET A 10 -2.12 -7.98 -27.46
N VAL A 11 -2.96 -7.89 -28.48
CA VAL A 11 -4.00 -8.91 -28.76
C VAL A 11 -3.34 -10.24 -29.10
N ALA A 12 -2.33 -10.23 -29.97
CA ALA A 12 -1.54 -11.42 -30.33
C ALA A 12 -0.81 -12.01 -29.11
N TYR A 13 -0.19 -11.18 -28.29
CA TYR A 13 0.47 -11.60 -27.04
C TYR A 13 -0.49 -12.30 -26.07
N LYS A 14 -1.67 -11.73 -25.87
CA LYS A 14 -2.72 -12.32 -25.02
C LYS A 14 -3.22 -13.67 -25.57
N ALA A 15 -3.25 -13.82 -26.88
CA ALA A 15 -3.66 -15.06 -27.56
C ALA A 15 -2.54 -16.11 -27.62
N GLY A 16 -1.35 -15.83 -27.06
CA GLY A 16 -0.19 -16.72 -27.12
C GLY A 16 0.42 -16.88 -28.52
N GLN A 17 0.10 -15.95 -29.43
CA GLN A 17 0.66 -15.93 -30.78
C GLN A 17 2.04 -15.26 -30.79
N PRO A 18 2.93 -15.64 -31.73
CA PRO A 18 4.23 -14.99 -31.86
C PRO A 18 4.05 -13.51 -32.19
N THR A 19 4.65 -12.65 -31.35
CA THR A 19 4.66 -11.20 -31.54
C THR A 19 5.93 -10.78 -32.28
N SER A 20 5.86 -9.70 -33.03
CA SER A 20 7.02 -9.15 -33.74
C SER A 20 8.11 -8.59 -32.80
N ASP A 21 7.80 -8.39 -31.55
CA ASP A 21 8.73 -7.87 -30.54
C ASP A 21 8.84 -8.85 -29.36
N PRO A 22 10.02 -9.49 -29.15
CA PRO A 22 10.23 -10.45 -28.07
C PRO A 22 10.18 -9.84 -26.67
N ASN A 23 10.28 -8.51 -26.55
CA ASN A 23 10.26 -7.78 -25.29
C ASN A 23 8.87 -7.28 -24.89
N LEU A 24 7.83 -7.67 -25.62
CA LEU A 24 6.47 -7.26 -25.31
C LEU A 24 5.99 -7.94 -24.03
N THR A 25 5.72 -7.13 -23.00
CA THR A 25 5.19 -7.58 -21.71
C THR A 25 3.99 -6.71 -21.29
N TYR A 26 3.19 -7.20 -20.35
CA TYR A 26 2.10 -6.39 -19.79
C TYR A 26 2.60 -5.08 -19.16
N SER A 27 3.79 -5.08 -18.60
CA SER A 27 4.41 -3.90 -18.00
C SER A 27 4.76 -2.82 -19.03
N ASN A 28 5.05 -3.19 -20.28
CA ASN A 28 5.40 -2.27 -21.36
C ASN A 28 4.20 -1.83 -22.20
N SER A 29 3.02 -2.36 -21.93
CA SER A 29 1.80 -2.12 -22.74
C SER A 29 1.44 -0.65 -22.88
N LEU A 30 1.63 0.15 -21.83
CA LEU A 30 1.38 1.60 -21.85
C LEU A 30 2.33 2.32 -22.82
N LEU A 31 3.60 1.96 -22.82
CA LEU A 31 4.61 2.56 -23.71
C LEU A 31 4.33 2.22 -25.17
N TYR A 32 3.93 0.98 -25.46
CA TYR A 32 3.51 0.60 -26.81
C TYR A 32 2.26 1.35 -27.26
N LEU A 33 1.27 1.49 -26.40
CA LEU A 33 0.07 2.26 -26.71
C LEU A 33 0.42 3.72 -27.03
N MET A 34 1.29 4.34 -26.23
CA MET A 34 1.73 5.71 -26.46
C MET A 34 2.46 5.84 -27.80
N LYS A 35 3.30 4.88 -28.14
CA LYS A 35 4.04 4.86 -29.41
C LYS A 35 3.13 4.74 -30.63
N GLU A 36 2.07 3.90 -30.55
CA GLU A 36 1.16 3.66 -31.66
C GLU A 36 0.13 4.79 -31.89
N VAL A 37 -0.32 5.43 -30.79
CA VAL A 37 -1.44 6.39 -30.84
C VAL A 37 -0.95 7.83 -30.93
N LEU A 38 0.21 8.16 -30.37
CA LEU A 38 0.65 9.55 -30.25
C LEU A 38 1.63 9.95 -31.38
N PRO A 39 1.43 11.10 -32.04
CA PRO A 39 2.40 11.65 -32.97
C PRO A 39 3.69 12.06 -32.24
N ASN A 40 4.82 12.05 -32.97
CA ASN A 40 6.18 12.20 -32.43
C ASN A 40 6.35 13.36 -31.43
N GLY A 41 5.77 14.55 -31.70
CA GLY A 41 5.87 15.71 -30.79
C GLY A 41 5.10 15.50 -29.49
N VAL A 42 3.89 14.99 -29.57
CA VAL A 42 3.02 14.72 -28.40
C VAL A 42 3.56 13.55 -27.59
N LEU A 43 4.15 12.54 -28.23
CA LEU A 43 4.81 11.42 -27.56
C LEU A 43 5.93 11.91 -26.63
N GLY A 44 6.75 12.86 -27.05
CA GLY A 44 7.81 13.44 -26.22
C GLY A 44 7.26 14.11 -24.95
N VAL A 45 6.20 14.89 -25.08
CA VAL A 45 5.53 15.53 -23.94
C VAL A 45 4.92 14.48 -23.01
N ALA A 46 4.26 13.46 -23.55
CA ALA A 46 3.63 12.40 -22.76
C ALA A 46 4.66 11.57 -21.98
N VAL A 47 5.78 11.21 -22.60
CA VAL A 47 6.89 10.49 -21.92
C VAL A 47 7.51 11.37 -20.84
N THR A 48 7.73 12.66 -21.10
CA THR A 48 8.25 13.60 -20.10
C THR A 48 7.29 13.74 -18.92
N GLY A 49 5.97 13.84 -19.18
CA GLY A 49 4.95 13.89 -18.14
C GLY A 49 4.92 12.62 -17.29
N LEU A 50 5.07 11.45 -17.92
CA LEU A 50 5.16 10.17 -17.22
C LEU A 50 6.38 10.12 -16.29
N LEU A 51 7.56 10.50 -16.78
CA LEU A 51 8.78 10.55 -15.98
C LEU A 51 8.67 11.55 -14.84
N ALA A 52 8.11 12.73 -15.08
CA ALA A 52 7.89 13.74 -14.04
C ALA A 52 6.94 13.22 -12.94
N SER A 53 5.90 12.47 -13.30
CA SER A 53 4.98 11.84 -12.33
C SER A 53 5.69 10.82 -11.45
N PHE A 54 6.53 9.96 -12.03
CA PHE A 54 7.34 9.01 -11.26
C PHE A 54 8.32 9.72 -10.33
N MET A 55 9.02 10.74 -10.82
CA MET A 55 9.97 11.52 -10.00
C MET A 55 9.27 12.20 -8.83
N ALA A 56 8.09 12.78 -9.03
CA ALA A 56 7.31 13.41 -7.97
C ALA A 56 6.87 12.40 -6.90
N GLY A 57 6.38 11.23 -7.30
CA GLY A 57 6.01 10.14 -6.39
C GLY A 57 7.20 9.62 -5.58
N MET A 58 8.34 9.41 -6.22
CA MET A 58 9.57 8.99 -5.53
C MET A 58 10.07 10.04 -4.54
N ALA A 59 10.08 11.32 -4.94
CA ALA A 59 10.50 12.41 -4.07
C ALA A 59 9.63 12.51 -2.80
N ALA A 60 8.31 12.36 -2.94
CA ALA A 60 7.38 12.35 -1.81
C ALA A 60 7.65 11.18 -0.84
N ASN A 61 7.82 9.97 -1.37
CA ASN A 61 8.10 8.78 -0.55
C ASN A 61 9.45 8.88 0.17
N VAL A 62 10.50 9.33 -0.51
CA VAL A 62 11.83 9.51 0.09
C VAL A 62 11.80 10.60 1.16
N SER A 63 11.05 11.70 0.93
CA SER A 63 10.88 12.75 1.93
C SER A 63 10.13 12.25 3.18
N ALA A 64 9.07 11.47 3.01
CA ALA A 64 8.35 10.85 4.12
C ALA A 64 9.26 9.89 4.91
N PHE A 65 10.01 9.04 4.22
CA PHE A 65 10.98 8.12 4.85
C PHE A 65 12.04 8.89 5.64
N ASN A 66 12.61 9.95 5.07
CA ASN A 66 13.57 10.81 5.72
C ASN A 66 13.03 11.37 7.05
N THR A 67 11.82 11.92 7.03
CA THR A 67 11.19 12.51 8.22
C THR A 67 10.98 11.46 9.31
N VAL A 68 10.38 10.32 8.98
CA VAL A 68 10.15 9.22 9.93
C VAL A 68 11.48 8.68 10.47
N PHE A 69 12.47 8.47 9.62
CA PHE A 69 13.77 7.96 10.07
C PHE A 69 14.49 8.94 10.99
N SER A 70 14.52 10.25 10.66
CA SER A 70 15.28 11.23 11.40
C SER A 70 14.65 11.60 12.74
N TYR A 71 13.33 11.79 12.77
CA TYR A 71 12.62 12.28 13.94
C TYR A 71 12.01 11.15 14.77
N ASP A 72 11.37 10.16 14.17
CA ASP A 72 10.68 9.10 14.90
C ASP A 72 11.64 8.00 15.37
N LEU A 73 12.61 7.62 14.52
CA LEU A 73 13.57 6.58 14.87
C LEU A 73 14.84 7.16 15.51
N TRP A 74 15.57 8.02 14.79
CA TRP A 74 16.89 8.47 15.23
C TRP A 74 16.82 9.37 16.47
N GLN A 75 15.98 10.38 16.47
CA GLN A 75 15.80 11.28 17.60
C GLN A 75 15.26 10.57 18.83
N ARG A 76 14.27 9.68 18.63
CA ARG A 76 13.59 9.02 19.76
C ARG A 76 14.41 7.93 20.42
N TYR A 77 15.15 7.12 19.64
CA TYR A 77 15.83 5.91 20.14
C TYR A 77 17.35 6.03 20.23
N ILE A 78 18.00 6.84 19.38
CA ILE A 78 19.47 6.84 19.25
C ILE A 78 20.09 8.08 19.90
N ARG A 79 19.66 9.27 19.53
CA ARG A 79 20.20 10.53 20.04
C ARG A 79 19.09 11.53 20.27
N LYS A 80 18.85 11.82 21.55
CA LYS A 80 17.91 12.86 22.00
C LYS A 80 18.65 14.19 22.18
N ASP A 81 17.91 15.30 22.16
CA ASP A 81 18.39 16.64 22.53
C ASP A 81 19.58 17.17 21.71
N ARG A 82 19.56 16.95 20.40
CA ARG A 82 20.51 17.58 19.48
C ARG A 82 19.84 18.72 18.71
N PRO A 83 20.63 19.72 18.24
CA PRO A 83 20.08 20.82 17.43
C PRO A 83 19.51 20.30 16.10
N ASP A 84 18.50 20.98 15.58
CA ASP A 84 17.78 20.58 14.34
C ASP A 84 18.70 20.36 13.14
N GLY A 85 19.79 21.13 13.03
CA GLY A 85 20.79 20.93 11.98
C GLY A 85 21.47 19.56 12.00
N TYR A 86 21.53 18.90 13.15
CA TYR A 86 22.03 17.51 13.24
C TYR A 86 21.03 16.53 12.63
N TYR A 87 19.75 16.64 12.99
CA TYR A 87 18.70 15.77 12.44
C TYR A 87 18.53 15.96 10.94
N LEU A 88 18.70 17.18 10.44
CA LEU A 88 18.69 17.47 9.02
C LEU A 88 19.79 16.71 8.28
N ARG A 89 21.02 16.66 8.80
CA ARG A 89 22.12 15.88 8.20
C ARG A 89 21.85 14.38 8.25
N ILE A 90 21.30 13.87 9.35
CA ILE A 90 20.88 12.46 9.44
C ILE A 90 19.82 12.15 8.40
N GLY A 91 18.86 13.05 8.20
CA GLY A 91 17.85 12.94 7.15
C GLY A 91 18.43 12.90 5.74
N GLN A 92 19.43 13.74 5.46
CA GLN A 92 20.14 13.71 4.17
C GLN A 92 20.85 12.36 3.94
N LEU A 93 21.52 11.83 4.97
CA LEU A 93 22.15 10.51 4.90
C LEU A 93 21.10 9.39 4.73
N ALA A 94 19.97 9.49 5.43
CA ALA A 94 18.86 8.55 5.28
C ALA A 94 18.28 8.58 3.87
N THR A 95 18.17 9.76 3.24
CA THR A 95 17.74 9.92 1.85
C THR A 95 18.66 9.20 0.88
N VAL A 96 19.98 9.38 1.03
CA VAL A 96 20.96 8.67 0.19
C VAL A 96 20.86 7.15 0.42
N GLY A 97 20.80 6.70 1.67
CA GLY A 97 20.62 5.29 2.01
C GLY A 97 19.34 4.69 1.41
N ALA A 98 18.21 5.39 1.55
CA ALA A 98 16.94 4.98 0.96
C ALA A 98 17.02 4.86 -0.57
N THR A 99 17.69 5.81 -1.23
CA THR A 99 17.87 5.78 -2.69
C THR A 99 18.72 4.58 -3.13
N VAL A 100 19.79 4.26 -2.41
CA VAL A 100 20.63 3.08 -2.69
C VAL A 100 19.81 1.79 -2.50
N ILE A 101 19.06 1.67 -1.41
CA ILE A 101 18.18 0.52 -1.16
C ILE A 101 17.11 0.41 -2.26
N ALA A 102 16.46 1.52 -2.62
CA ALA A 102 15.46 1.54 -3.68
C ALA A 102 16.02 1.11 -5.03
N THR A 103 17.24 1.55 -5.37
CA THR A 103 17.93 1.10 -6.57
C THR A 103 18.24 -0.39 -6.52
N GLY A 104 18.70 -0.91 -5.37
CA GLY A 104 18.93 -2.35 -5.16
C GLY A 104 17.66 -3.18 -5.33
N THR A 105 16.54 -2.74 -4.75
CA THR A 105 15.23 -3.42 -4.89
C THR A 105 14.68 -3.37 -6.30
N ALA A 106 15.03 -2.36 -7.11
CA ALA A 106 14.65 -2.30 -8.52
C ALA A 106 15.24 -3.47 -9.33
N PHE A 107 16.45 -3.94 -9.02
CA PHE A 107 17.02 -5.14 -9.65
C PHE A 107 16.26 -6.41 -9.28
N ILE A 108 15.72 -6.48 -8.06
CA ILE A 108 14.86 -7.60 -7.64
C ILE A 108 13.55 -7.55 -8.42
N ALA A 109 12.93 -6.37 -8.52
CA ALA A 109 11.70 -6.17 -9.26
C ALA A 109 11.84 -6.52 -10.76
N ALA A 110 13.01 -6.32 -11.36
CA ALA A 110 13.28 -6.66 -12.76
C ALA A 110 13.19 -8.17 -13.06
N ASN A 111 13.33 -9.03 -12.05
CA ASN A 111 13.18 -10.48 -12.20
C ASN A 111 11.72 -10.94 -12.25
N TYR A 112 10.77 -10.08 -11.89
CA TYR A 112 9.35 -10.39 -11.98
C TYR A 112 8.80 -10.09 -13.38
N ASN A 113 8.07 -11.04 -13.95
CA ASN A 113 7.44 -10.89 -15.26
C ASN A 113 6.40 -9.76 -15.30
N ASN A 114 5.87 -9.38 -14.14
CA ASN A 114 4.88 -8.32 -14.00
C ASN A 114 5.16 -7.50 -12.73
N VAL A 115 5.49 -6.22 -12.91
CA VAL A 115 5.76 -5.29 -11.80
C VAL A 115 4.54 -5.15 -10.87
N MET A 116 3.32 -5.29 -11.41
CA MET A 116 2.10 -5.23 -10.60
C MET A 116 2.03 -6.37 -9.59
N ASN A 117 2.40 -7.59 -9.98
CA ASN A 117 2.44 -8.73 -9.05
C ASN A 117 3.46 -8.49 -7.92
N TYR A 118 4.63 -7.96 -8.24
CA TYR A 118 5.63 -7.59 -7.24
C TYR A 118 5.09 -6.57 -6.22
N LEU A 119 4.42 -5.51 -6.70
CA LEU A 119 3.81 -4.51 -5.82
C LEU A 119 2.69 -5.11 -4.95
N GLN A 120 1.86 -5.99 -5.51
CA GLN A 120 0.79 -6.65 -4.76
C GLN A 120 1.34 -7.57 -3.67
N THR A 121 2.42 -8.32 -3.94
CA THR A 121 3.11 -9.14 -2.94
C THR A 121 3.65 -8.27 -1.79
N LEU A 122 4.28 -7.12 -2.10
CA LEU A 122 4.74 -6.19 -1.06
C LEU A 122 3.58 -5.62 -0.25
N PHE A 123 2.46 -5.32 -0.88
CA PHE A 123 1.25 -4.84 -0.18
C PHE A 123 0.64 -5.92 0.71
N ALA A 124 0.66 -7.18 0.28
CA ALA A 124 0.24 -8.31 1.11
C ALA A 124 1.13 -8.46 2.36
N PHE A 125 2.45 -8.26 2.22
CA PHE A 125 3.38 -8.39 3.35
C PHE A 125 3.24 -7.29 4.39
N PHE A 126 3.04 -6.04 3.96
CA PHE A 126 3.12 -4.88 4.85
C PHE A 126 1.78 -4.17 5.04
N ASN A 127 1.06 -3.87 3.95
CA ASN A 127 -0.14 -3.07 4.06
C ASN A 127 -1.33 -3.85 4.61
N ALA A 128 -1.45 -5.14 4.32
CA ALA A 128 -2.57 -5.94 4.83
C ALA A 128 -2.55 -6.08 6.37
N PRO A 129 -1.43 -6.48 7.01
CA PRO A 129 -1.34 -6.50 8.48
C PRO A 129 -1.46 -5.09 9.09
N LEU A 130 -0.80 -4.08 8.48
CA LEU A 130 -0.89 -2.70 8.95
C LEU A 130 -2.33 -2.20 9.00
N PHE A 131 -3.10 -2.51 7.96
CA PHE A 131 -4.51 -2.14 7.87
C PHE A 131 -5.37 -2.85 8.93
N ALA A 132 -5.11 -4.14 9.18
CA ALA A 132 -5.77 -4.90 10.25
C ALA A 132 -5.51 -4.30 11.63
N THR A 133 -4.24 -4.07 11.97
CA THR A 133 -3.83 -3.45 13.23
C THR A 133 -4.45 -2.06 13.39
N PHE A 134 -4.50 -1.25 12.31
CA PHE A 134 -5.05 0.09 12.33
C PHE A 134 -6.56 0.09 12.58
N ILE A 135 -7.32 -0.77 11.89
CA ILE A 135 -8.76 -0.92 12.12
C ILE A 135 -9.04 -1.35 13.57
N LEU A 136 -8.34 -2.37 14.06
CA LEU A 136 -8.51 -2.81 15.44
C LEU A 136 -8.19 -1.69 16.44
N GLY A 137 -7.11 -0.95 16.20
CA GLY A 137 -6.71 0.19 17.06
C GLY A 137 -7.74 1.31 17.09
N MET A 138 -8.41 1.59 15.96
CA MET A 138 -9.44 2.64 15.89
C MET A 138 -10.79 2.23 16.47
N PHE A 139 -11.20 0.98 16.28
CA PHE A 139 -12.57 0.56 16.60
C PHE A 139 -12.66 -0.28 17.88
N TRP A 140 -11.57 -0.85 18.36
CA TRP A 140 -11.60 -1.74 19.51
C TRP A 140 -10.86 -1.17 20.72
N ARG A 141 -11.62 -0.80 21.75
CA ARG A 141 -11.13 -0.15 22.99
C ARG A 141 -10.05 -0.94 23.75
N ARG A 142 -10.04 -2.27 23.60
CA ARG A 142 -9.14 -3.15 24.32
C ARG A 142 -7.80 -3.37 23.61
N MET A 143 -7.62 -2.77 22.42
CA MET A 143 -6.39 -2.88 21.67
C MET A 143 -5.22 -2.27 22.46
N THR A 144 -4.16 -3.06 22.68
CA THR A 144 -2.94 -2.63 23.36
C THR A 144 -1.80 -2.42 22.38
N ALA A 145 -0.83 -1.57 22.69
CA ALA A 145 0.33 -1.34 21.83
C ALA A 145 1.14 -2.62 21.58
N THR A 146 1.24 -3.48 22.61
CA THR A 146 1.93 -4.77 22.50
C THR A 146 1.20 -5.72 21.54
N ALA A 147 -0.14 -5.72 21.59
CA ALA A 147 -0.96 -6.52 20.69
C ALA A 147 -0.83 -6.06 19.24
N GLY A 148 -0.83 -4.74 19.01
CA GLY A 148 -0.64 -4.19 17.66
C GLY A 148 0.71 -4.57 17.06
N TRP A 149 1.76 -4.48 17.85
CA TRP A 149 3.08 -4.91 17.39
C TRP A 149 3.14 -6.43 17.11
N ALA A 150 2.60 -7.25 18.00
CA ALA A 150 2.59 -8.71 17.85
C ALA A 150 1.76 -9.14 16.63
N GLY A 151 0.59 -8.51 16.42
CA GLY A 151 -0.26 -8.75 15.26
C GLY A 151 0.44 -8.42 13.95
N LEU A 152 1.00 -7.20 13.86
CA LEU A 152 1.71 -6.74 12.67
C LEU A 152 2.86 -7.68 12.28
N VAL A 153 3.68 -8.09 13.25
CA VAL A 153 4.80 -8.99 13.01
C VAL A 153 4.31 -10.38 12.60
N SER A 154 3.34 -10.95 13.31
CA SER A 154 2.80 -12.27 12.98
C SER A 154 2.08 -12.29 11.64
N GLY A 155 1.32 -11.24 11.28
CA GLY A 155 0.67 -11.10 9.98
C GLY A 155 1.67 -11.03 8.83
N THR A 156 2.76 -10.26 9.01
CA THR A 156 3.86 -10.19 8.03
C THR A 156 4.53 -11.56 7.86
N PHE A 157 4.84 -12.27 8.95
CA PHE A 157 5.43 -13.61 8.85
C PHE A 157 4.47 -14.62 8.21
N ALA A 158 3.18 -14.52 8.47
CA ALA A 158 2.18 -15.37 7.82
C ALA A 158 2.12 -15.13 6.31
N ALA A 159 2.16 -13.86 5.87
CA ALA A 159 2.23 -13.53 4.44
C ALA A 159 3.46 -14.11 3.76
N VAL A 160 4.64 -13.93 4.37
CA VAL A 160 5.90 -14.49 3.84
C VAL A 160 5.86 -16.03 3.83
N GLY A 161 5.26 -16.65 4.84
CA GLY A 161 5.07 -18.11 4.89
C GLY A 161 4.19 -18.62 3.75
N ILE A 162 3.05 -17.98 3.50
CA ILE A 162 2.16 -18.33 2.39
C ILE A 162 2.84 -18.09 1.04
N TRP A 163 3.51 -16.96 0.87
CA TRP A 163 4.28 -16.67 -0.35
C TRP A 163 5.31 -17.76 -0.62
N SER A 164 6.06 -18.21 0.39
CA SER A 164 7.05 -19.29 0.23
C SER A 164 6.42 -20.62 -0.18
N LEU A 165 5.21 -20.93 0.29
CA LEU A 165 4.46 -22.12 -0.11
C LEU A 165 4.01 -22.07 -1.57
N PHE A 166 3.68 -20.90 -2.09
CA PHE A 166 3.37 -20.72 -3.52
C PHE A 166 4.63 -20.84 -4.39
N GLU A 167 5.75 -20.25 -3.97
CA GLU A 167 7.04 -20.36 -4.70
C GLU A 167 7.58 -21.79 -4.73
N THR A 168 7.39 -22.57 -3.67
CA THR A 168 7.77 -23.99 -3.63
C THR A 168 6.84 -24.91 -4.43
N GLY A 169 5.76 -24.39 -5.01
CA GLY A 169 4.84 -25.13 -5.86
C GLY A 169 3.89 -26.09 -5.11
N VAL A 170 3.83 -26.00 -3.78
CA VAL A 170 2.90 -26.81 -2.96
C VAL A 170 1.45 -26.46 -3.30
N TYR A 171 1.19 -25.19 -3.60
CA TYR A 171 -0.10 -24.72 -4.11
C TYR A 171 0.12 -23.93 -5.38
N THR A 172 -0.60 -24.28 -6.44
CA THR A 172 -0.58 -23.57 -7.71
C THR A 172 -1.90 -22.83 -7.92
N LEU A 173 -1.84 -21.51 -7.74
CA LEU A 173 -2.94 -20.62 -8.10
C LEU A 173 -2.50 -19.68 -9.21
N SER A 174 -3.38 -19.41 -10.15
CA SER A 174 -3.04 -18.55 -11.28
C SER A 174 -2.88 -17.08 -10.89
N GLY A 175 -1.72 -16.52 -11.14
CA GLY A 175 -1.47 -15.08 -11.21
C GLY A 175 -1.83 -14.30 -9.95
N GLN A 176 -2.86 -13.45 -10.01
CA GLN A 176 -3.23 -12.55 -8.93
C GLN A 176 -3.94 -13.23 -7.74
N GLY A 177 -4.43 -14.47 -7.91
CA GLY A 177 -5.13 -15.20 -6.85
C GLY A 177 -4.26 -15.47 -5.63
N SER A 178 -2.97 -15.77 -5.82
CA SER A 178 -2.02 -15.97 -4.72
C SER A 178 -1.88 -14.73 -3.85
N ASN A 179 -1.72 -13.55 -4.46
CA ASN A 179 -1.54 -12.28 -3.74
C ASN A 179 -2.76 -11.93 -2.87
N PHE A 180 -3.98 -12.24 -3.33
CA PHE A 180 -5.19 -12.03 -2.52
C PHE A 180 -5.26 -12.98 -1.33
N ILE A 181 -4.83 -14.24 -1.49
CA ILE A 181 -4.77 -15.21 -0.38
C ILE A 181 -3.70 -14.80 0.62
N GLU A 182 -2.51 -14.40 0.16
CA GLU A 182 -1.45 -13.88 1.02
C GLU A 182 -1.94 -12.71 1.88
N ALA A 183 -2.57 -11.72 1.25
CA ALA A 183 -3.13 -10.57 1.95
C ALA A 183 -4.26 -10.96 2.93
N GLY A 184 -5.15 -11.86 2.51
CA GLY A 184 -6.25 -12.35 3.35
C GLY A 184 -5.77 -13.12 4.58
N VAL A 185 -4.78 -13.99 4.41
CA VAL A 185 -4.16 -14.73 5.52
C VAL A 185 -3.41 -13.77 6.45
N ALA A 186 -2.60 -12.85 5.91
CA ALA A 186 -1.88 -11.85 6.70
C ALA A 186 -2.84 -11.02 7.56
N PHE A 187 -3.92 -10.53 6.96
CA PHE A 187 -4.97 -9.76 7.64
C PHE A 187 -5.65 -10.56 8.75
N THR A 188 -6.02 -11.80 8.46
CA THR A 188 -6.72 -12.66 9.41
C THR A 188 -5.83 -13.06 10.59
N VAL A 189 -4.58 -13.44 10.32
CA VAL A 189 -3.60 -13.81 11.36
C VAL A 189 -3.29 -12.61 12.25
N ASP A 190 -3.11 -11.42 11.69
CA ASP A 190 -2.93 -10.19 12.47
C ASP A 190 -4.11 -9.97 13.43
N ILE A 191 -5.35 -10.02 12.93
CA ILE A 191 -6.55 -9.85 13.78
C ILE A 191 -6.56 -10.87 14.91
N VAL A 192 -6.37 -12.15 14.60
CA VAL A 192 -6.44 -13.23 15.59
C VAL A 192 -5.37 -13.06 16.67
N VAL A 193 -4.13 -12.79 16.27
CA VAL A 193 -3.03 -12.60 17.22
C VAL A 193 -3.20 -11.31 18.03
N SER A 194 -3.59 -10.21 17.39
CA SER A 194 -3.86 -8.94 18.07
C SER A 194 -4.96 -9.09 19.12
N VAL A 195 -6.04 -9.79 18.80
CA VAL A 195 -7.13 -10.08 19.73
C VAL A 195 -6.64 -10.96 20.87
N ALA A 196 -5.94 -12.05 20.58
CA ALA A 196 -5.42 -12.98 21.59
C ALA A 196 -4.45 -12.28 22.56
N VAL A 197 -3.50 -11.50 22.03
CA VAL A 197 -2.54 -10.76 22.86
C VAL A 197 -3.21 -9.63 23.66
N SER A 198 -4.21 -8.96 23.10
CA SER A 198 -4.97 -7.94 23.84
C SER A 198 -5.74 -8.51 25.02
N TRP A 199 -6.14 -9.78 24.97
CA TRP A 199 -6.78 -10.42 26.12
C TRP A 199 -5.80 -10.77 27.25
N THR A 200 -4.54 -10.98 26.93
CA THR A 200 -3.48 -11.29 27.91
C THR A 200 -2.78 -10.04 28.46
N THR A 201 -2.97 -8.89 27.83
CA THR A 201 -2.37 -7.61 28.23
C THR A 201 -3.36 -6.70 28.94
N GLU A 202 -2.89 -5.89 29.89
CA GLU A 202 -3.73 -4.92 30.59
C GLU A 202 -4.20 -3.82 29.64
N PRO A 203 -5.52 -3.54 29.59
CA PRO A 203 -6.06 -2.47 28.76
C PRO A 203 -5.61 -1.09 29.27
N LYS A 204 -5.40 -0.16 28.38
CA LYS A 204 -5.11 1.23 28.74
C LYS A 204 -6.33 1.92 29.35
N PRO A 205 -6.13 2.84 30.31
CA PRO A 205 -7.22 3.61 30.91
C PRO A 205 -7.95 4.45 29.85
N ALA A 206 -9.28 4.59 30.00
CA ALA A 206 -10.12 5.31 29.03
C ALA A 206 -9.68 6.76 28.79
N ALA A 207 -9.07 7.40 29.79
CA ALA A 207 -8.54 8.76 29.65
C ALA A 207 -7.42 8.90 28.61
N GLU A 208 -6.61 7.87 28.41
CA GLU A 208 -5.56 7.85 27.37
C GLU A 208 -6.10 7.47 25.98
N LEU A 209 -7.29 6.89 25.91
CA LEU A 209 -7.92 6.47 24.67
C LEU A 209 -8.82 7.56 24.08
N ALA A 210 -9.12 8.62 24.83
CA ALA A 210 -9.92 9.74 24.37
C ALA A 210 -9.26 10.43 23.16
N GLY A 211 -9.97 10.48 22.05
CA GLY A 211 -9.45 11.02 20.78
C GLY A 211 -8.69 10.01 19.90
N LEU A 212 -8.40 8.80 20.36
CA LEU A 212 -7.72 7.75 19.61
C LEU A 212 -8.68 6.65 19.15
N VAL A 213 -9.64 6.28 20.00
CA VAL A 213 -10.64 5.23 19.68
C VAL A 213 -11.97 5.88 19.38
N TYR A 214 -12.62 5.45 18.32
CA TYR A 214 -13.88 6.01 17.85
C TYR A 214 -14.96 6.08 18.94
N SER A 215 -15.08 5.04 19.79
CA SER A 215 -16.07 4.99 20.86
C SER A 215 -15.81 5.93 22.05
N GLU A 216 -14.56 6.35 22.23
CA GLU A 216 -14.14 7.24 23.33
C GLU A 216 -13.92 8.70 22.88
N THR A 217 -14.04 8.95 21.58
CA THR A 217 -13.93 10.31 21.04
C THR A 217 -15.25 11.04 21.24
N PRO A 218 -15.30 12.15 21.99
CA PRO A 218 -16.52 12.93 22.11
C PRO A 218 -16.99 13.34 20.72
N HIS A 219 -18.28 13.14 20.43
CA HIS A 219 -18.91 13.51 19.15
C HIS A 219 -19.03 15.03 18.95
N ALA A 220 -18.25 15.81 19.68
CA ALA A 220 -18.22 17.28 19.62
C ALA A 220 -17.89 17.84 18.23
N PHE A 221 -17.29 17.05 17.36
CA PHE A 221 -17.05 17.45 15.97
C PHE A 221 -18.30 17.37 15.06
N SER A 222 -19.42 16.83 15.56
CA SER A 222 -20.66 16.74 14.78
C SER A 222 -21.74 17.72 15.19
N SER A 223 -21.54 18.51 16.27
CA SER A 223 -22.60 19.33 16.86
C SER A 223 -22.50 20.84 16.61
N ASP A 224 -21.39 21.36 16.12
CA ASP A 224 -21.21 22.82 15.96
C ASP A 224 -21.35 23.34 14.51
N GLU A 225 -21.49 22.47 13.52
CA GLU A 225 -21.93 22.93 12.20
C GLU A 225 -23.42 22.65 12.02
N PRO A 226 -24.22 23.70 11.72
CA PRO A 226 -25.65 23.49 11.38
C PRO A 226 -25.72 22.51 10.23
N ALA A 227 -26.58 21.50 10.37
CA ALA A 227 -26.79 20.41 9.42
C ALA A 227 -27.24 20.94 8.04
N SER A 228 -26.35 21.61 7.34
CA SER A 228 -26.59 22.18 6.03
C SER A 228 -26.09 21.22 4.96
N GLY A 229 -27.02 20.43 4.45
CA GLY A 229 -26.83 19.66 3.22
C GLY A 229 -26.27 18.25 3.41
N TRP A 230 -26.88 17.32 2.71
CA TRP A 230 -26.52 15.91 2.62
C TRP A 230 -25.02 15.68 2.25
N PHE A 231 -24.44 16.60 1.46
CA PHE A 231 -23.04 16.58 1.01
C PHE A 231 -21.99 16.89 2.09
N ARG A 232 -22.38 17.35 3.27
CA ARG A 232 -21.44 17.68 4.36
C ARG A 232 -21.36 16.61 5.45
N GLN A 233 -22.12 15.54 5.34
CA GLN A 233 -22.10 14.46 6.33
C GLN A 233 -21.17 13.34 5.85
N PRO A 234 -19.98 13.17 6.45
CA PRO A 234 -18.97 12.21 5.98
C PRO A 234 -19.46 10.76 5.99
N VAL A 235 -20.30 10.39 6.96
CA VAL A 235 -20.87 9.04 7.07
C VAL A 235 -21.81 8.76 5.89
N LYS A 236 -22.66 9.71 5.50
CA LYS A 236 -23.57 9.52 4.35
C LYS A 236 -22.81 9.43 3.04
N LEU A 237 -21.77 10.25 2.87
CA LEU A 237 -20.89 10.18 1.70
C LEU A 237 -20.13 8.84 1.62
N ALA A 238 -19.63 8.35 2.75
CA ALA A 238 -18.95 7.05 2.81
C ALA A 238 -19.91 5.90 2.47
N MET A 239 -21.15 5.91 2.99
CA MET A 239 -22.16 4.92 2.64
C MET A 239 -22.56 4.99 1.16
N THR A 240 -22.71 6.18 0.61
CA THR A 240 -23.01 6.35 -0.83
C THR A 240 -21.88 5.83 -1.70
N ALA A 241 -20.62 6.13 -1.34
CA ALA A 241 -19.46 5.60 -2.04
C ALA A 241 -19.39 4.07 -1.97
N LEU A 242 -19.65 3.48 -0.80
CA LEU A 242 -19.69 2.03 -0.61
C LEU A 242 -20.77 1.37 -1.49
N ILE A 243 -21.99 1.92 -1.48
CA ILE A 243 -23.10 1.42 -2.31
C ILE A 243 -22.71 1.52 -3.79
N LEU A 244 -22.13 2.64 -4.22
CA LEU A 244 -21.68 2.82 -5.60
C LEU A 244 -20.65 1.77 -6.01
N VAL A 245 -19.65 1.51 -5.15
CA VAL A 245 -18.64 0.48 -5.40
C VAL A 245 -19.26 -0.90 -5.52
N VAL A 246 -20.18 -1.27 -4.62
CA VAL A 246 -20.88 -2.56 -4.67
C VAL A 246 -21.71 -2.69 -5.95
N VAL A 247 -22.46 -1.66 -6.32
CA VAL A 247 -23.28 -1.65 -7.54
C VAL A 247 -22.40 -1.79 -8.78
N LEU A 248 -21.29 -1.03 -8.87
CA LEU A 248 -20.37 -1.13 -9.99
C LEU A 248 -19.75 -2.54 -10.09
N ASN A 249 -19.38 -3.14 -8.96
CA ASN A 249 -18.87 -4.51 -8.97
C ASN A 249 -19.92 -5.54 -9.44
N LEU A 250 -21.19 -5.37 -9.08
CA LEU A 250 -22.28 -6.26 -9.52
C LEU A 250 -22.61 -6.10 -11.00
N ILE A 251 -22.47 -4.89 -11.56
CA ILE A 251 -22.74 -4.63 -12.97
C ILE A 251 -21.61 -5.11 -13.88
N PHE A 252 -20.36 -5.01 -13.43
CA PHE A 252 -19.18 -5.30 -14.22
C PHE A 252 -18.49 -6.62 -13.85
N HIS A 253 -19.18 -7.48 -13.12
CA HIS A 253 -18.67 -8.82 -12.76
C HIS A 253 -18.71 -9.82 -13.94
#